data_e5a4944f0e26a9ed5c6bdf57eb07c515
#
_entry.id   e5a4944f0e26a9ed5c6bdf57eb07c515
#
_cell.length_a   1.000
_cell.length_b   1.000
_cell.length_c   1.000
_cell.angle_alpha   90.00
_cell.angle_beta   90.00
_cell.angle_gamma   90.00
#
_symmetry.space_group_name_H-M   'P 1'
#
loop_
_entity.id
_entity.type
_entity.pdbx_description
1 polymer ?
#
loop_
_entity_poly.entity_id
_entity_poly.type
_entity_poly.pdbx_seq_one_letter_code
_entity_poly.pdbx_strand_id
1 'polypeptide(L)'
;EISKLNNGISKNNTQISGFQRQIRDLESEAKRFTEQLANRSTENEKLIEFNSSLQTTLEESSDRREEVVYHDFAYSLLKDDGVKTKIIKKYLPFINQQVNRYLQLMDFYINFTLNEEFVETVRSPIHEDFSYSSFSEGEKMRIDLALLFTWREVARVKNSVNTNLLIMDEVFDSSLDGFGTDEFLKIIRFVIKDANVFVISHKTELHDKFNSVIKFDKVKGFSRIIS
;
A
#
# COMPACT_ATOMS: atom_id res chain seq x y z
N GLU A 1 -3.20 -7.00 114.87
CA GLU A 1 -2.51 -7.76 113.77
C GLU A 1 -3.45 -8.04 112.60
N ILE A 2 -4.65 -8.59 112.81
CA ILE A 2 -5.67 -8.95 111.81
C ILE A 2 -6.03 -7.76 110.89
N SER A 3 -6.20 -6.54 111.44
CA SER A 3 -6.55 -5.36 110.62
C SER A 3 -5.44 -4.96 109.66
N LYS A 4 -4.16 -5.10 110.04
CA LYS A 4 -3.02 -4.82 109.17
C LYS A 4 -2.94 -5.85 108.02
N LEU A 5 -3.22 -7.12 108.33
CA LEU A 5 -3.25 -8.16 107.29
C LEU A 5 -4.38 -7.90 106.32
N ASN A 6 -5.61 -7.62 106.78
CA ASN A 6 -6.74 -7.28 105.90
C ASN A 6 -6.51 -6.11 105.03
N ASN A 7 -5.85 -5.07 105.53
CA ASN A 7 -5.45 -3.89 104.71
C ASN A 7 -4.41 -4.30 103.66
N GLY A 8 -3.46 -5.17 104.03
CA GLY A 8 -2.49 -5.72 103.10
C GLY A 8 -3.15 -6.55 101.97
N ILE A 9 -4.09 -7.42 102.37
CA ILE A 9 -4.83 -8.18 101.36
C ILE A 9 -5.68 -7.30 100.48
N SER A 10 -6.37 -6.29 100.99
CA SER A 10 -7.17 -5.38 100.15
C SER A 10 -6.25 -4.55 99.16
N LYS A 11 -5.10 -4.13 99.61
CA LYS A 11 -4.12 -3.41 98.76
C LYS A 11 -3.60 -4.31 97.66
N ASN A 12 -3.25 -5.56 97.97
CA ASN A 12 -2.79 -6.53 97.00
C ASN A 12 -3.88 -6.87 95.99
N ASN A 13 -5.13 -7.08 96.43
CA ASN A 13 -6.26 -7.35 95.54
C ASN A 13 -6.51 -6.17 94.55
N THR A 14 -6.36 -4.92 95.07
CA THR A 14 -6.45 -3.75 94.20
C THR A 14 -5.34 -3.73 93.14
N GLN A 15 -4.12 -4.07 93.52
CA GLN A 15 -2.97 -4.17 92.62
C GLN A 15 -3.15 -5.31 91.61
N ILE A 16 -3.61 -6.47 92.04
CA ILE A 16 -3.92 -7.60 91.22
C ILE A 16 -5.01 -7.23 90.13
N SER A 17 -6.08 -6.58 90.59
CA SER A 17 -7.13 -6.09 89.68
C SER A 17 -6.59 -5.04 88.67
N GLY A 18 -5.67 -4.14 89.13
CA GLY A 18 -4.97 -3.23 88.27
C GLY A 18 -4.11 -3.92 87.18
N PHE A 19 -3.31 -4.88 87.64
CA PHE A 19 -2.47 -5.67 86.70
C PHE A 19 -3.33 -6.56 85.73
N GLN A 20 -4.41 -7.17 86.19
CA GLN A 20 -5.32 -7.85 85.34
C GLN A 20 -5.98 -6.99 84.27
N ARG A 21 -6.24 -5.70 84.59
CA ARG A 21 -6.71 -4.75 83.60
C ARG A 21 -5.65 -4.46 82.58
N GLN A 22 -4.40 -4.15 83.02
CA GLN A 22 -3.26 -3.90 82.13
C GLN A 22 -2.97 -5.09 81.21
N ILE A 23 -3.03 -6.32 81.73
CA ILE A 23 -2.83 -7.50 80.94
C ILE A 23 -3.90 -7.59 79.82
N ARG A 24 -5.19 -7.37 80.14
CA ARG A 24 -6.26 -7.40 79.13
C ARG A 24 -6.06 -6.30 78.05
N ASP A 25 -5.63 -5.11 78.48
CA ASP A 25 -5.39 -4.01 77.55
C ASP A 25 -4.23 -4.35 76.62
N LEU A 26 -3.11 -4.88 77.18
CA LEU A 26 -1.96 -5.33 76.38
C LEU A 26 -2.26 -6.50 75.46
N GLU A 27 -3.08 -7.49 75.92
CA GLU A 27 -3.54 -8.59 75.07
C GLU A 27 -4.40 -8.10 73.89
N SER A 28 -5.28 -7.13 74.15
CA SER A 28 -6.11 -6.50 73.10
C SER A 28 -5.24 -5.75 72.09
N GLU A 29 -4.23 -5.02 72.59
CA GLU A 29 -3.31 -4.30 71.71
C GLU A 29 -2.41 -5.22 70.89
N ALA A 30 -1.89 -6.28 71.49
CA ALA A 30 -1.13 -7.32 70.79
C ALA A 30 -1.99 -8.04 69.70
N LYS A 31 -3.24 -8.32 70.00
CA LYS A 31 -4.15 -8.89 69.01
C LYS A 31 -4.38 -7.96 67.83
N ARG A 32 -4.58 -6.66 68.09
CA ARG A 32 -4.75 -5.64 67.06
C ARG A 32 -3.51 -5.49 66.19
N PHE A 33 -2.31 -5.52 66.78
CA PHE A 33 -1.07 -5.48 66.00
C PHE A 33 -0.88 -6.75 65.16
N THR A 34 -1.25 -7.89 65.68
CA THR A 34 -1.19 -9.17 64.91
C THR A 34 -2.11 -9.14 63.70
N GLU A 35 -3.33 -8.61 63.85
CA GLU A 35 -4.28 -8.41 62.76
C GLU A 35 -3.77 -7.44 61.71
N GLN A 36 -3.16 -6.34 62.17
CA GLN A 36 -2.53 -5.35 61.27
C GLN A 36 -1.34 -5.93 60.48
N LEU A 37 -0.53 -6.78 61.11
CA LEU A 37 0.58 -7.46 60.46
C LEU A 37 0.09 -8.46 59.41
N ALA A 38 -0.97 -9.23 59.72
CA ALA A 38 -1.58 -10.14 58.76
C ALA A 38 -2.14 -9.39 57.55
N ASN A 39 -2.84 -8.27 57.74
CA ASN A 39 -3.31 -7.45 56.66
C ASN A 39 -2.17 -6.87 55.81
N ARG A 40 -1.05 -6.43 56.40
CA ARG A 40 0.14 -5.97 55.67
C ARG A 40 0.78 -7.09 54.85
N SER A 41 0.76 -8.34 55.33
CA SER A 41 1.27 -9.49 54.62
C SER A 41 0.45 -9.71 53.34
N THR A 42 -0.88 -9.70 53.42
CA THR A 42 -1.78 -9.84 52.27
C THR A 42 -1.69 -8.66 51.31
N GLU A 43 -1.47 -7.46 51.78
CA GLU A 43 -1.22 -6.30 50.91
C GLU A 43 0.10 -6.41 50.14
N ASN A 44 1.17 -6.89 50.82
CA ASN A 44 2.46 -7.15 50.17
C ASN A 44 2.37 -8.24 49.11
N GLU A 45 1.63 -9.32 49.37
CA GLU A 45 1.39 -10.39 48.36
C GLU A 45 0.70 -9.82 47.14
N LYS A 46 -0.37 -9.03 47.33
CA LYS A 46 -1.05 -8.34 46.20
C LYS A 46 -0.12 -7.41 45.44
N LEU A 47 0.74 -6.69 46.14
CA LEU A 47 1.69 -5.76 45.53
C LEU A 47 2.73 -6.51 44.66
N ILE A 48 3.19 -7.67 45.12
CA ILE A 48 4.06 -8.54 44.32
C ILE A 48 3.33 -9.05 43.07
N GLU A 49 2.08 -9.50 43.22
CA GLU A 49 1.25 -9.97 42.10
C GLU A 49 1.02 -8.84 41.08
N PHE A 50 0.66 -7.62 41.53
CA PHE A 50 0.49 -6.49 40.63
C PHE A 50 1.79 -6.07 39.93
N ASN A 51 2.93 -6.08 40.62
CA ASN A 51 4.21 -5.78 40.02
C ASN A 51 4.58 -6.82 38.95
N SER A 52 4.34 -8.09 39.22
CA SER A 52 4.55 -9.17 38.23
C SER A 52 3.65 -8.99 37.01
N SER A 53 2.36 -8.72 37.21
CA SER A 53 1.41 -8.46 36.12
C SER A 53 1.76 -7.18 35.32
N LEU A 54 2.22 -6.15 36.00
CA LEU A 54 2.68 -4.93 35.35
C LEU A 54 3.89 -5.20 34.44
N GLN A 55 4.84 -5.98 34.94
CA GLN A 55 6.03 -6.30 34.17
C GLN A 55 5.70 -7.12 32.92
N THR A 56 4.86 -8.13 33.02
CA THR A 56 4.41 -8.91 31.85
C THR A 56 3.65 -8.03 30.86
N THR A 57 2.78 -7.14 31.34
CA THR A 57 2.04 -6.22 30.47
C THR A 57 2.98 -5.22 29.75
N LEU A 58 4.04 -4.75 30.42
CA LEU A 58 5.03 -3.86 29.81
C LEU A 58 5.84 -4.59 28.72
N GLU A 59 6.24 -5.83 28.96
CA GLU A 59 6.92 -6.67 27.97
C GLU A 59 6.04 -6.91 26.75
N GLU A 60 4.80 -7.36 26.94
CA GLU A 60 3.82 -7.53 25.85
C GLU A 60 3.57 -6.21 25.08
N SER A 61 3.50 -5.08 25.80
CA SER A 61 3.31 -3.77 25.16
C SER A 61 4.51 -3.37 24.33
N SER A 62 5.73 -3.71 24.77
CA SER A 62 6.96 -3.46 24.02
C SER A 62 6.99 -4.26 22.72
N ASP A 63 6.68 -5.56 22.81
CA ASP A 63 6.66 -6.46 21.64
C ASP A 63 5.62 -6.01 20.62
N ARG A 64 4.42 -5.64 21.08
CA ARG A 64 3.37 -5.12 20.20
C ARG A 64 3.74 -3.79 19.54
N ARG A 65 4.47 -2.92 20.23
CA ARG A 65 4.96 -1.67 19.63
C ARG A 65 5.97 -1.94 18.52
N GLU A 66 6.86 -2.88 18.73
CA GLU A 66 7.81 -3.29 17.70
C GLU A 66 7.09 -3.87 16.48
N GLU A 67 6.10 -4.73 16.69
CA GLU A 67 5.25 -5.29 15.63
C GLU A 67 4.52 -4.20 14.83
N VAL A 68 3.94 -3.19 15.52
CA VAL A 68 3.30 -2.04 14.88
C VAL A 68 4.28 -1.28 13.98
N VAL A 69 5.51 -1.05 14.45
CA VAL A 69 6.54 -0.37 13.63
C VAL A 69 6.86 -1.16 12.36
N TYR A 70 6.96 -2.49 12.44
CA TYR A 70 7.15 -3.33 11.25
C TYR A 70 5.96 -3.27 10.28
N HIS A 71 4.74 -3.30 10.81
CA HIS A 71 3.54 -3.19 10.00
C HIS A 71 3.42 -1.81 9.32
N ASP A 72 3.70 -0.74 10.05
CA ASP A 72 3.69 0.62 9.50
C ASP A 72 4.76 0.79 8.41
N PHE A 73 5.94 0.23 8.62
CA PHE A 73 6.99 0.23 7.60
C PHE A 73 6.58 -0.57 6.36
N ALA A 74 6.09 -1.79 6.53
CA ALA A 74 5.59 -2.61 5.42
C ALA A 74 4.45 -1.90 4.67
N TYR A 75 3.51 -1.31 5.41
CA TYR A 75 2.43 -0.52 4.83
C TYR A 75 2.95 0.68 4.02
N SER A 76 3.92 1.41 4.55
CA SER A 76 4.53 2.55 3.84
C SER A 76 5.23 2.13 2.54
N LEU A 77 5.82 0.93 2.51
CA LEU A 77 6.44 0.38 1.31
C LEU A 77 5.40 -0.07 0.25
N LEU A 78 4.26 -0.56 0.70
CA LEU A 78 3.19 -1.09 -0.17
C LEU A 78 2.23 -0.01 -0.67
N LYS A 79 2.22 1.17 -0.05
CA LYS A 79 1.46 2.33 -0.53
C LYS A 79 1.84 2.70 -1.96
N ASP A 80 0.94 3.40 -2.65
CA ASP A 80 1.16 3.84 -4.03
C ASP A 80 2.36 4.78 -4.16
N ASP A 81 2.66 5.59 -3.16
CA ASP A 81 3.84 6.46 -3.06
C ASP A 81 5.11 5.75 -2.49
N GLY A 82 5.05 4.45 -2.22
CA GLY A 82 6.14 3.65 -1.67
C GLY A 82 7.14 3.13 -2.70
N VAL A 83 7.41 1.81 -2.65
CA VAL A 83 8.39 1.16 -3.55
C VAL A 83 8.01 1.28 -5.01
N LYS A 84 6.69 1.22 -5.33
CA LYS A 84 6.19 1.36 -6.71
C LYS A 84 6.65 2.68 -7.31
N THR A 85 6.39 3.80 -6.63
CA THR A 85 6.77 5.14 -7.08
C THR A 85 8.29 5.28 -7.23
N LYS A 86 9.09 4.72 -6.32
CA LYS A 86 10.55 4.72 -6.45
C LYS A 86 11.03 3.96 -7.69
N ILE A 87 10.39 2.84 -8.02
CA ILE A 87 10.69 2.07 -9.23
C ILE A 87 10.27 2.86 -10.48
N ILE A 88 9.06 3.41 -10.47
CA ILE A 88 8.50 4.21 -11.57
C ILE A 88 9.39 5.42 -11.85
N LYS A 89 9.77 6.16 -10.83
CA LYS A 89 10.66 7.33 -10.92
C LYS A 89 11.97 7.04 -11.68
N LYS A 90 12.50 5.83 -11.51
CA LYS A 90 13.69 5.39 -12.24
C LYS A 90 13.44 5.26 -13.75
N TYR A 91 12.24 4.90 -14.17
CA TYR A 91 11.90 4.69 -15.57
C TYR A 91 11.22 5.90 -16.23
N LEU A 92 10.73 6.87 -15.45
CA LEU A 92 10.04 8.06 -15.99
C LEU A 92 10.83 8.83 -17.05
N PRO A 93 12.14 9.11 -16.89
CA PRO A 93 12.89 9.78 -17.93
C PRO A 93 12.90 9.02 -19.25
N PHE A 94 13.04 7.68 -19.17
CA PHE A 94 12.98 6.81 -20.34
C PHE A 94 11.58 6.77 -20.95
N ILE A 95 10.53 6.65 -20.12
CA ILE A 95 9.13 6.66 -20.55
C ILE A 95 8.84 7.98 -21.30
N ASN A 96 9.12 9.12 -20.69
CA ASN A 96 8.86 10.42 -21.26
C ASN A 96 9.62 10.64 -22.58
N GLN A 97 10.87 10.16 -22.66
CA GLN A 97 11.64 10.22 -23.89
C GLN A 97 11.01 9.36 -24.99
N GLN A 98 10.60 8.13 -24.69
CA GLN A 98 10.03 7.24 -25.69
C GLN A 98 8.66 7.70 -26.17
N VAL A 99 7.77 8.15 -25.26
CA VAL A 99 6.46 8.70 -25.65
C VAL A 99 6.64 9.84 -26.65
N ASN A 100 7.46 10.82 -26.33
CA ASN A 100 7.69 11.96 -27.23
C ASN A 100 8.33 11.55 -28.56
N ARG A 101 9.21 10.54 -28.56
CA ARG A 101 9.78 9.98 -29.79
C ARG A 101 8.69 9.36 -30.67
N TYR A 102 7.75 8.58 -30.09
CA TYR A 102 6.65 8.00 -30.85
C TYR A 102 5.67 9.05 -31.36
N LEU A 103 5.38 10.08 -30.56
CA LEU A 103 4.56 11.21 -31.00
C LEU A 103 5.18 11.94 -32.19
N GLN A 104 6.49 12.19 -32.15
CA GLN A 104 7.22 12.80 -33.27
C GLN A 104 7.19 11.93 -34.54
N LEU A 105 7.28 10.60 -34.39
CA LEU A 105 7.16 9.65 -35.52
C LEU A 105 5.77 9.64 -36.15
N MET A 106 4.74 10.08 -35.41
CA MET A 106 3.37 10.25 -35.89
C MET A 106 3.07 11.68 -36.33
N ASP A 107 4.11 12.51 -36.59
CA ASP A 107 4.00 13.93 -36.94
C ASP A 107 3.15 14.74 -35.94
N PHE A 108 3.20 14.34 -34.65
CA PHE A 108 2.47 14.99 -33.59
C PHE A 108 3.45 15.65 -32.61
N TYR A 109 3.69 16.95 -32.83
CA TYR A 109 4.74 17.71 -32.15
C TYR A 109 4.21 18.39 -30.87
N ILE A 110 3.97 17.61 -29.85
CA ILE A 110 3.67 18.06 -28.49
C ILE A 110 4.77 17.58 -27.55
N ASN A 111 4.88 18.22 -26.38
CA ASN A 111 5.71 17.72 -25.29
C ASN A 111 4.81 17.09 -24.23
N PHE A 112 4.83 15.77 -24.19
CA PHE A 112 4.07 14.97 -23.24
C PHE A 112 5.00 14.51 -22.12
N THR A 113 4.60 14.72 -20.87
CA THR A 113 5.34 14.26 -19.70
C THR A 113 4.42 13.61 -18.68
N LEU A 114 4.86 12.52 -18.10
CA LEU A 114 4.24 11.90 -16.94
C LEU A 114 5.08 12.20 -15.70
N ASN A 115 4.41 12.48 -14.58
CA ASN A 115 5.04 12.58 -13.29
C ASN A 115 5.03 11.22 -12.54
N GLU A 116 5.46 11.21 -11.30
CA GLU A 116 5.58 10.03 -10.45
C GLU A 116 4.23 9.40 -10.09
N GLU A 117 3.16 10.19 -10.08
CA GLU A 117 1.77 9.79 -9.84
C GLU A 117 1.03 9.43 -11.14
N PHE A 118 1.74 9.35 -12.30
CA PHE A 118 1.15 9.17 -13.63
C PHE A 118 0.17 10.26 -14.05
N VAL A 119 0.31 11.46 -13.48
CA VAL A 119 -0.42 12.62 -13.96
C VAL A 119 0.31 13.17 -15.20
N GLU A 120 -0.44 13.30 -16.29
CA GLU A 120 0.07 13.83 -17.53
C GLU A 120 0.15 15.37 -17.50
N THR A 121 1.18 15.88 -18.13
CA THR A 121 1.32 17.30 -18.47
C THR A 121 1.66 17.40 -19.95
N VAL A 122 0.86 18.13 -20.68
CA VAL A 122 1.05 18.33 -22.12
C VAL A 122 1.34 19.78 -22.39
N ARG A 123 2.43 20.03 -23.12
CA ARG A 123 2.77 21.37 -23.62
C ARG A 123 2.79 21.37 -25.13
N SER A 124 2.07 22.28 -25.71
CA SER A 124 2.09 22.55 -27.15
C SER A 124 2.94 23.80 -27.44
N PRO A 125 3.58 23.92 -28.61
CA PRO A 125 4.26 25.15 -29.00
C PRO A 125 3.37 26.40 -29.01
N ILE A 126 2.05 26.21 -29.04
CA ILE A 126 1.05 27.28 -29.19
C ILE A 126 0.31 27.55 -27.88
N HIS A 127 0.18 26.55 -26.96
CA HIS A 127 -0.57 26.62 -25.72
C HIS A 127 0.21 26.06 -24.55
N GLU A 128 0.35 26.83 -23.46
CA GLU A 128 1.14 26.42 -22.28
C GLU A 128 0.40 25.42 -21.38
N ASP A 129 -0.93 25.47 -21.32
CA ASP A 129 -1.74 24.60 -20.49
C ASP A 129 -2.76 23.81 -21.34
N PHE A 130 -2.36 22.63 -21.77
CA PHE A 130 -3.20 21.71 -22.51
C PHE A 130 -3.46 20.45 -21.68
N SER A 131 -4.74 20.06 -21.51
CA SER A 131 -5.06 18.80 -20.89
C SER A 131 -5.39 17.73 -21.94
N TYR A 132 -5.23 16.48 -21.61
CA TYR A 132 -5.59 15.35 -22.50
C TYR A 132 -7.03 15.44 -23.01
N SER A 133 -7.95 15.96 -22.19
CA SER A 133 -9.36 16.14 -22.58
C SER A 133 -9.58 17.13 -23.71
N SER A 134 -8.63 18.04 -23.96
CA SER A 134 -8.73 19.08 -24.98
C SER A 134 -8.39 18.60 -26.39
N PHE A 135 -7.84 17.40 -26.52
CA PHE A 135 -7.48 16.82 -27.82
C PHE A 135 -8.67 16.20 -28.54
N SER A 136 -8.61 16.24 -29.87
CA SER A 136 -9.51 15.47 -30.73
C SER A 136 -9.30 13.96 -30.52
N GLU A 137 -10.28 13.14 -30.87
CA GLU A 137 -10.19 11.69 -30.72
C GLU A 137 -9.00 11.08 -31.51
N GLY A 138 -8.66 11.63 -32.69
CA GLY A 138 -7.48 11.20 -33.44
C GLY A 138 -6.16 11.56 -32.78
N GLU A 139 -6.07 12.72 -32.11
CA GLU A 139 -4.90 13.13 -31.33
C GLU A 139 -4.74 12.31 -30.07
N LYS A 140 -5.84 12.05 -29.35
CA LYS A 140 -5.86 11.14 -28.19
C LYS A 140 -5.37 9.75 -28.57
N MET A 141 -5.85 9.20 -29.70
CA MET A 141 -5.40 7.90 -30.19
C MET A 141 -3.90 7.87 -30.44
N ARG A 142 -3.30 8.95 -30.98
CA ARG A 142 -1.84 9.03 -31.16
C ARG A 142 -1.08 9.01 -29.83
N ILE A 143 -1.60 9.68 -28.81
CA ILE A 143 -1.04 9.66 -27.46
C ILE A 143 -1.13 8.24 -26.87
N ASP A 144 -2.30 7.61 -26.98
CA ASP A 144 -2.53 6.26 -26.44
C ASP A 144 -1.64 5.21 -27.12
N LEU A 145 -1.44 5.33 -28.42
CA LEU A 145 -0.53 4.47 -29.18
C LEU A 145 0.94 4.71 -28.79
N ALA A 146 1.34 5.96 -28.62
CA ALA A 146 2.68 6.30 -28.15
C ALA A 146 2.95 5.72 -26.77
N LEU A 147 1.98 5.79 -25.86
CA LEU A 147 2.04 5.17 -24.55
C LEU A 147 2.12 3.64 -24.65
N LEU A 148 1.27 3.00 -25.45
CA LEU A 148 1.27 1.55 -25.66
C LEU A 148 2.65 1.04 -26.10
N PHE A 149 3.24 1.67 -27.12
CA PHE A 149 4.58 1.29 -27.61
C PHE A 149 5.67 1.56 -26.57
N THR A 150 5.55 2.66 -25.85
CA THR A 150 6.48 2.97 -24.75
C THR A 150 6.43 1.90 -23.67
N TRP A 151 5.25 1.47 -23.24
CA TRP A 151 5.10 0.38 -22.25
C TRP A 151 5.69 -0.94 -22.74
N ARG A 152 5.54 -1.24 -24.02
CA ARG A 152 6.17 -2.41 -24.62
C ARG A 152 7.71 -2.34 -24.55
N GLU A 153 8.30 -1.18 -24.82
CA GLU A 153 9.74 -0.98 -24.68
C GLU A 153 10.21 -1.06 -23.22
N VAL A 154 9.46 -0.49 -22.29
CA VAL A 154 9.74 -0.61 -20.84
C VAL A 154 9.72 -2.08 -20.40
N ALA A 155 8.71 -2.85 -20.83
CA ALA A 155 8.62 -4.26 -20.53
C ALA A 155 9.81 -5.06 -21.09
N ARG A 156 10.23 -4.74 -22.31
CA ARG A 156 11.40 -5.35 -22.96
C ARG A 156 12.69 -5.08 -22.19
N VAL A 157 12.91 -3.84 -21.75
CA VAL A 157 14.11 -3.45 -21.00
C VAL A 157 14.12 -4.08 -19.61
N LYS A 158 12.95 -4.18 -18.96
CA LYS A 158 12.85 -4.65 -17.58
C LYS A 158 12.90 -6.17 -17.43
N ASN A 159 12.22 -6.88 -18.32
CA ASN A 159 11.91 -8.31 -18.08
C ASN A 159 12.68 -9.26 -18.99
N SER A 160 13.48 -8.77 -19.91
CA SER A 160 14.09 -9.59 -20.98
C SER A 160 13.08 -10.44 -21.77
N VAL A 161 11.78 -10.25 -21.54
CA VAL A 161 10.69 -10.93 -22.25
C VAL A 161 10.37 -10.13 -23.49
N ASN A 162 10.95 -10.53 -24.59
CA ASN A 162 10.63 -9.95 -25.89
C ASN A 162 9.47 -10.76 -26.50
N THR A 163 8.24 -10.25 -26.31
CA THR A 163 7.10 -10.80 -27.03
C THR A 163 7.20 -10.41 -28.50
N ASN A 164 7.33 -11.40 -29.35
CA ASN A 164 7.39 -11.23 -30.81
C ASN A 164 6.00 -11.20 -31.46
N LEU A 165 4.96 -10.97 -30.68
CA LEU A 165 3.56 -10.92 -31.12
C LEU A 165 2.93 -9.60 -30.68
N LEU A 166 2.24 -8.94 -31.60
CA LEU A 166 1.40 -7.79 -31.37
C LEU A 166 0.06 -8.00 -32.09
N ILE A 167 -1.02 -8.02 -31.33
CA ILE A 167 -2.38 -8.11 -31.86
C ILE A 167 -3.09 -6.79 -31.59
N MET A 168 -3.63 -6.18 -32.63
CA MET A 168 -4.40 -4.94 -32.57
C MET A 168 -5.80 -5.20 -33.08
N ASP A 169 -6.77 -5.05 -32.20
CA ASP A 169 -8.16 -5.33 -32.48
C ASP A 169 -8.94 -4.00 -32.60
N GLU A 170 -9.47 -3.75 -33.80
CA GLU A 170 -10.29 -2.57 -34.15
C GLU A 170 -9.64 -1.19 -33.84
N VAL A 171 -8.33 -1.14 -33.58
CA VAL A 171 -7.60 0.09 -33.23
C VAL A 171 -7.72 1.15 -34.33
N PHE A 172 -7.85 0.74 -35.58
CA PHE A 172 -7.94 1.63 -36.73
C PHE A 172 -9.37 2.06 -37.09
N ASP A 173 -10.39 1.42 -36.51
CA ASP A 173 -11.74 1.53 -37.03
C ASP A 173 -12.47 2.80 -36.59
N SER A 174 -12.12 3.36 -35.44
CA SER A 174 -12.91 4.42 -34.81
C SER A 174 -12.35 5.84 -34.89
N SER A 175 -11.03 6.03 -34.80
CA SER A 175 -10.51 7.36 -34.45
C SER A 175 -9.37 7.86 -35.36
N LEU A 176 -8.77 6.99 -36.18
CA LEU A 176 -7.71 7.40 -37.10
C LEU A 176 -8.26 7.71 -38.48
N ASP A 177 -7.99 8.92 -38.96
CA ASP A 177 -8.17 9.28 -40.37
C ASP A 177 -7.14 8.59 -41.27
N GLY A 178 -7.26 8.73 -42.57
CA GLY A 178 -6.32 8.11 -43.53
C GLY A 178 -4.87 8.49 -43.29
N PHE A 179 -4.61 9.74 -42.91
CA PHE A 179 -3.27 10.25 -42.62
C PHE A 179 -2.73 9.63 -41.31
N GLY A 180 -3.51 9.65 -40.23
CA GLY A 180 -3.13 9.03 -38.95
C GLY A 180 -2.89 7.53 -39.07
N THR A 181 -3.64 6.85 -39.94
CA THR A 181 -3.45 5.43 -40.26
C THR A 181 -2.11 5.18 -40.95
N ASP A 182 -1.72 5.99 -41.94
CA ASP A 182 -0.45 5.85 -42.64
C ASP A 182 0.75 6.14 -41.72
N GLU A 183 0.68 7.15 -40.88
CA GLU A 183 1.71 7.46 -39.89
C GLU A 183 1.89 6.31 -38.88
N PHE A 184 0.80 5.75 -38.42
CA PHE A 184 0.83 4.63 -37.50
C PHE A 184 1.44 3.36 -38.16
N LEU A 185 1.08 3.07 -39.41
CA LEU A 185 1.68 1.97 -40.17
C LEU A 185 3.19 2.15 -40.37
N LYS A 186 3.68 3.38 -40.46
CA LYS A 186 5.13 3.65 -40.46
C LYS A 186 5.76 3.16 -39.16
N ILE A 187 5.14 3.44 -37.99
CA ILE A 187 5.67 2.96 -36.70
C ILE A 187 5.73 1.44 -36.69
N ILE A 188 4.66 0.76 -37.09
CA ILE A 188 4.65 -0.71 -37.14
C ILE A 188 5.80 -1.23 -38.01
N ARG A 189 6.03 -0.65 -39.19
CA ARG A 189 7.04 -1.12 -40.13
C ARG A 189 8.47 -0.79 -39.69
N PHE A 190 8.70 0.37 -39.09
CA PHE A 190 10.04 0.85 -38.77
C PHE A 190 10.50 0.54 -37.36
N VAL A 191 9.58 0.51 -36.41
CA VAL A 191 9.89 0.37 -34.96
C VAL A 191 9.69 -1.06 -34.47
N ILE A 192 8.69 -1.78 -35.01
CA ILE A 192 8.36 -3.15 -34.57
C ILE A 192 8.95 -4.15 -35.56
N LYS A 193 10.27 -4.11 -35.76
CA LYS A 193 10.95 -5.01 -36.72
C LYS A 193 10.96 -6.47 -36.28
N ASP A 194 10.87 -6.73 -34.99
CA ASP A 194 11.08 -8.07 -34.41
C ASP A 194 9.78 -8.71 -33.90
N ALA A 195 8.61 -8.26 -34.37
CA ALA A 195 7.33 -8.82 -33.95
C ALA A 195 6.42 -9.15 -35.12
N ASN A 196 5.67 -10.23 -34.98
CA ASN A 196 4.56 -10.54 -35.87
C ASN A 196 3.36 -9.66 -35.46
N VAL A 197 2.88 -8.86 -36.38
CA VAL A 197 1.79 -7.92 -36.14
C VAL A 197 0.53 -8.42 -36.82
N PHE A 198 -0.54 -8.60 -36.04
CA PHE A 198 -1.86 -8.91 -36.50
C PHE A 198 -2.78 -7.74 -36.26
N VAL A 199 -3.44 -7.28 -37.31
CA VAL A 199 -4.43 -6.19 -37.24
C VAL A 199 -5.79 -6.74 -37.59
N ILE A 200 -6.74 -6.58 -36.69
CA ILE A 200 -8.15 -6.91 -36.92
C ILE A 200 -8.87 -5.59 -37.19
N SER A 201 -9.55 -5.48 -38.33
CA SER A 201 -10.21 -4.24 -38.72
C SER A 201 -11.33 -4.51 -39.73
N HIS A 202 -12.34 -3.68 -39.70
CA HIS A 202 -13.43 -3.65 -40.68
C HIS A 202 -13.13 -2.73 -41.88
N LYS A 203 -12.04 -1.96 -41.84
CA LYS A 203 -11.65 -1.03 -42.91
C LYS A 203 -11.04 -1.76 -44.09
N THR A 204 -11.72 -1.75 -45.23
CA THR A 204 -11.22 -2.35 -46.48
C THR A 204 -9.97 -1.67 -47.05
N GLU A 205 -9.79 -0.38 -46.75
CA GLU A 205 -8.64 0.44 -47.16
C GLU A 205 -7.30 -0.05 -46.57
N LEU A 206 -7.35 -0.86 -45.50
CA LEU A 206 -6.16 -1.44 -44.89
C LEU A 206 -5.66 -2.69 -45.65
N HIS A 207 -6.45 -3.30 -46.52
CA HIS A 207 -6.08 -4.57 -47.19
C HIS A 207 -4.78 -4.42 -47.96
N ASP A 208 -4.60 -3.34 -48.71
CA ASP A 208 -3.42 -3.11 -49.55
C ASP A 208 -2.19 -2.65 -48.75
N LYS A 209 -2.36 -2.43 -47.47
CA LYS A 209 -1.29 -1.94 -46.57
C LYS A 209 -0.53 -3.11 -45.90
N PHE A 210 -1.04 -4.33 -45.93
CA PHE A 210 -0.47 -5.51 -45.28
C PHE A 210 -0.04 -6.57 -46.29
N ASN A 211 0.99 -7.35 -45.93
CA ASN A 211 1.54 -8.40 -46.81
C ASN A 211 0.60 -9.60 -46.96
N SER A 212 -0.24 -9.86 -45.97
CA SER A 212 -1.20 -10.95 -45.96
C SER A 212 -2.52 -10.49 -45.37
N VAL A 213 -3.62 -10.84 -45.98
CA VAL A 213 -4.95 -10.50 -45.53
C VAL A 213 -5.79 -11.76 -45.46
N ILE A 214 -6.44 -11.97 -44.31
CA ILE A 214 -7.41 -13.04 -44.11
C ILE A 214 -8.78 -12.38 -43.99
N LYS A 215 -9.68 -12.69 -44.90
CA LYS A 215 -11.06 -12.16 -44.87
C LYS A 215 -12.01 -13.17 -44.25
N PHE A 216 -12.84 -12.68 -43.35
CA PHE A 216 -13.95 -13.45 -42.79
C PHE A 216 -15.27 -12.87 -43.29
N ASP A 217 -16.19 -13.73 -43.70
CA ASP A 217 -17.55 -13.33 -43.98
C ASP A 217 -18.56 -14.21 -43.25
N LYS A 218 -19.73 -13.65 -42.99
CA LYS A 218 -20.82 -14.32 -42.28
C LYS A 218 -21.86 -14.89 -43.29
N VAL A 219 -21.74 -16.19 -43.57
CA VAL A 219 -22.66 -16.89 -44.46
C VAL A 219 -23.64 -17.73 -43.64
N LYS A 220 -24.93 -17.44 -43.72
CA LYS A 220 -26.00 -18.14 -42.99
C LYS A 220 -25.76 -18.26 -41.47
N GLY A 221 -25.22 -17.19 -40.85
CA GLY A 221 -24.97 -17.15 -39.42
C GLY A 221 -23.61 -17.73 -38.97
N PHE A 222 -22.81 -18.29 -39.85
CA PHE A 222 -21.48 -18.85 -39.56
C PHE A 222 -20.38 -18.01 -40.20
N SER A 223 -19.34 -17.72 -39.43
CA SER A 223 -18.14 -17.07 -39.96
C SER A 223 -17.31 -18.03 -40.77
N ARG A 224 -16.93 -17.64 -41.99
CA ARG A 224 -16.09 -18.44 -42.93
C ARG A 224 -14.95 -17.58 -43.45
N ILE A 225 -13.80 -18.19 -43.65
CA ILE A 225 -12.68 -17.56 -44.34
C ILE A 225 -13.03 -17.51 -45.83
N ILE A 226 -12.86 -16.32 -46.39
CA ILE A 226 -12.94 -16.12 -47.86
C ILE A 226 -11.50 -15.83 -48.28
N SER A 227 -10.99 -16.67 -49.16
CA SER A 227 -9.65 -16.50 -49.75
C SER A 227 -9.62 -15.36 -50.75
#